data_7b1e8f6665adca08af7a0c4e28db3d7d
#
_entry.id   7b1e8f6665adca08af7a0c4e28db3d7d
#
_cell.length_a   1.000
_cell.length_b   1.000
_cell.length_c   1.000
_cell.angle_alpha   90.00
_cell.angle_beta   90.00
_cell.angle_gamma   90.00
#
_symmetry.space_group_name_H-M   'P 1'
#
loop_
_entity.id
_entity.type
_entity.pdbx_description
1 polymer ?
#
loop_
_entity_poly.entity_id
_entity_poly.type
_entity_poly.pdbx_seq_one_letter_code
_entity_poly.pdbx_strand_id
1 'polypeptide(L)'
;MTADDFDAVFTRERLPMVRLAYLMLREEVHAEEVVQDAFVSVLERWGRLDNPGAYLRRCVVNGCLSQMRRARRGVPAPLRRTEDDLATDHTLDAVRRLSPQRQAIVVLRYYADMTQDEIADTLRLPVGTVKSGLHRALADLKEALRDGVA
;
A
#
# COMPACT_ATOMS: atom_id res chain seq x y z
N MET A 1 -11.33 23.59 -9.73
CA MET A 1 -11.69 22.54 -8.73
C MET A 1 -12.19 23.21 -7.47
N THR A 2 -13.36 22.81 -7.03
CA THR A 2 -14.05 23.37 -5.88
C THR A 2 -13.90 22.47 -4.65
N ALA A 3 -14.36 22.94 -3.49
CA ALA A 3 -14.42 22.13 -2.27
C ALA A 3 -15.32 20.91 -2.46
N ASP A 4 -16.39 21.03 -3.25
CA ASP A 4 -17.28 19.91 -3.55
C ASP A 4 -16.58 18.81 -4.33
N ASP A 5 -15.65 19.18 -5.23
CA ASP A 5 -14.86 18.21 -5.98
C ASP A 5 -13.91 17.44 -5.05
N PHE A 6 -13.33 18.12 -4.05
CA PHE A 6 -12.50 17.45 -3.04
C PHE A 6 -13.34 16.48 -2.21
N ASP A 7 -14.52 16.91 -1.76
CA ASP A 7 -15.42 16.04 -0.99
C ASP A 7 -15.81 14.79 -1.79
N ALA A 8 -16.04 14.94 -3.09
CA ALA A 8 -16.34 13.82 -3.97
C ALA A 8 -15.18 12.82 -4.03
N VAL A 9 -13.96 13.32 -4.17
CA VAL A 9 -12.76 12.48 -4.19
C VAL A 9 -12.58 11.81 -2.82
N PHE A 10 -12.73 12.56 -1.75
CA PHE A 10 -12.62 12.03 -0.39
C PHE A 10 -13.62 10.88 -0.15
N THR A 11 -14.88 11.11 -0.48
CA THR A 11 -15.93 10.10 -0.28
C THR A 11 -15.68 8.84 -1.11
N ARG A 12 -15.24 9.00 -2.35
CA ARG A 12 -15.00 7.88 -3.26
C ARG A 12 -13.75 7.08 -2.89
N GLU A 13 -12.67 7.77 -2.50
CA GLU A 13 -11.35 7.15 -2.38
C GLU A 13 -10.97 6.73 -0.96
N ARG A 14 -11.67 7.26 0.06
CA ARG A 14 -11.25 7.03 1.45
C ARG A 14 -11.18 5.54 1.80
N LEU A 15 -12.28 4.83 1.60
CA LEU A 15 -12.34 3.42 2.00
C LEU A 15 -11.38 2.54 1.21
N PRO A 16 -11.29 2.64 -0.13
CA PRO A 16 -10.28 1.89 -0.87
C PRO A 16 -8.86 2.16 -0.41
N MET A 17 -8.53 3.41 -0.07
CA MET A 17 -7.18 3.76 0.38
C MET A 17 -6.89 3.24 1.78
N VAL A 18 -7.85 3.28 2.69
CA VAL A 18 -7.69 2.69 4.02
C VAL A 18 -7.46 1.18 3.90
N ARG A 19 -8.20 0.51 3.04
CA ARG A 19 -8.01 -0.92 2.79
C ARG A 19 -6.63 -1.23 2.22
N LEU A 20 -6.19 -0.43 1.25
CA LEU A 20 -4.85 -0.56 0.67
C LEU A 20 -3.77 -0.41 1.75
N ALA A 21 -3.86 0.65 2.55
CA ALA A 21 -2.92 0.89 3.62
C ALA A 21 -2.96 -0.23 4.68
N TYR A 22 -4.13 -0.73 5.01
CA TYR A 22 -4.28 -1.83 5.94
C TYR A 22 -3.61 -3.11 5.43
N LEU A 23 -3.74 -3.42 4.15
CA LEU A 23 -3.06 -4.58 3.57
C LEU A 23 -1.55 -4.48 3.69
N MET A 24 -1.00 -3.28 3.58
CA MET A 24 0.44 -3.06 3.70
C MET A 24 0.90 -3.02 5.16
N LEU A 25 0.18 -2.32 6.03
CA LEU A 25 0.59 -2.07 7.41
C LEU A 25 0.05 -3.10 8.41
N ARG A 26 -1.10 -3.73 8.11
CA ARG A 26 -1.80 -4.70 8.94
C ARG A 26 -2.14 -4.15 10.32
N GLU A 27 -2.36 -2.84 10.39
CA GLU A 27 -2.73 -2.16 11.63
C GLU A 27 -3.64 -0.98 11.28
N GLU A 28 -4.81 -0.95 11.89
CA GLU A 28 -5.91 -0.08 11.49
C GLU A 28 -5.62 1.40 11.76
N VAL A 29 -5.08 1.72 12.95
CA VAL A 29 -4.85 3.11 13.35
C VAL A 29 -3.81 3.77 12.44
N HIS A 30 -2.69 3.09 12.19
CA HIS A 30 -1.65 3.61 11.31
C HIS A 30 -2.12 3.71 9.85
N ALA A 31 -2.95 2.76 9.41
CA ALA A 31 -3.53 2.83 8.06
C ALA A 31 -4.39 4.08 7.90
N GLU A 32 -5.25 4.37 8.87
CA GLU A 32 -6.07 5.57 8.83
C GLU A 32 -5.24 6.85 8.90
N GLU A 33 -4.19 6.88 9.73
CA GLU A 33 -3.29 8.02 9.82
C GLU A 33 -2.59 8.31 8.51
N VAL A 34 -2.07 7.27 7.85
CA VAL A 34 -1.40 7.43 6.54
C VAL A 34 -2.37 8.00 5.51
N VAL A 35 -3.59 7.49 5.47
CA VAL A 35 -4.59 7.96 4.52
C VAL A 35 -5.00 9.39 4.82
N GLN A 36 -5.19 9.72 6.10
CA GLN A 36 -5.54 11.08 6.51
C GLN A 36 -4.45 12.07 6.11
N ASP A 37 -3.18 11.75 6.38
CA ASP A 37 -2.05 12.59 5.98
C ASP A 37 -1.98 12.76 4.46
N ALA A 38 -2.28 11.69 3.72
CA ALA A 38 -2.31 11.75 2.26
C ALA A 38 -3.41 12.69 1.76
N PHE A 39 -4.59 12.67 2.36
CA PHE A 39 -5.66 13.60 2.00
C PHE A 39 -5.30 15.05 2.32
N VAL A 40 -4.61 15.30 3.43
CA VAL A 40 -4.11 16.64 3.75
C VAL A 40 -3.17 17.13 2.65
N SER A 41 -2.26 16.27 2.20
CA SER A 41 -1.34 16.60 1.09
C SER A 41 -2.09 16.91 -0.20
N VAL A 42 -3.14 16.15 -0.50
CA VAL A 42 -3.99 16.39 -1.67
C VAL A 42 -4.69 17.75 -1.54
N LEU A 43 -5.26 18.03 -0.38
CA LEU A 43 -5.97 19.28 -0.12
C LEU A 43 -5.05 20.50 -0.29
N GLU A 44 -3.82 20.42 0.23
CA GLU A 44 -2.84 21.50 0.12
C GLU A 44 -2.45 21.82 -1.32
N ARG A 45 -2.57 20.84 -2.22
CA ARG A 45 -2.21 20.97 -3.64
C ARG A 45 -3.41 20.98 -4.56
N TRP A 46 -4.61 21.14 -4.01
CA TRP A 46 -5.85 20.83 -4.73
C TRP A 46 -5.95 21.50 -6.09
N GLY A 47 -5.73 22.72 -6.26
CA GLY A 47 -5.87 23.40 -7.55
C GLY A 47 -4.73 23.14 -8.54
N ARG A 48 -3.70 22.40 -8.13
CA ARG A 48 -2.46 22.19 -8.92
C ARG A 48 -2.28 20.75 -9.38
N LEU A 49 -3.21 19.86 -9.06
CA LEU A 49 -3.11 18.45 -9.39
C LEU A 49 -3.92 18.14 -10.65
N ASP A 50 -3.28 17.51 -11.63
CA ASP A 50 -3.97 17.04 -12.83
C ASP A 50 -4.79 15.80 -12.53
N ASN A 51 -4.28 14.91 -11.67
CA ASN A 51 -4.96 13.68 -11.29
C ASN A 51 -4.86 13.49 -9.77
N PRO A 52 -5.83 14.06 -9.01
CA PRO A 52 -5.80 13.95 -7.56
C PRO A 52 -5.82 12.51 -7.03
N GLY A 53 -6.55 11.62 -7.67
CA GLY A 53 -6.61 10.22 -7.27
C GLY A 53 -5.27 9.51 -7.37
N ALA A 54 -4.53 9.74 -8.45
CA ALA A 54 -3.20 9.17 -8.64
C ALA A 54 -2.21 9.72 -7.62
N TYR A 55 -2.27 11.02 -7.35
CA TYR A 55 -1.41 11.65 -6.34
C TYR A 55 -1.73 11.13 -4.94
N LEU A 56 -3.01 10.99 -4.60
CA LEU A 56 -3.45 10.41 -3.34
C LEU A 56 -2.87 9.00 -3.15
N ARG A 57 -3.01 8.16 -4.16
CA ARG A 57 -2.49 6.79 -4.09
C ARG A 57 -0.98 6.77 -3.87
N ARG A 58 -0.26 7.63 -4.57
CA ARG A 58 1.18 7.77 -4.38
C ARG A 58 1.53 8.15 -2.94
N CYS A 59 0.83 9.13 -2.38
CA CYS A 59 1.05 9.56 -0.99
C CYS A 59 0.77 8.43 -0.01
N VAL A 60 -0.32 7.68 -0.20
CA VAL A 60 -0.66 6.55 0.69
C VAL A 60 0.40 5.47 0.61
N VAL A 61 0.80 5.06 -0.58
CA VAL A 61 1.80 4.01 -0.76
C VAL A 61 3.15 4.42 -0.17
N ASN A 62 3.58 5.65 -0.44
CA ASN A 62 4.85 6.16 0.10
C ASN A 62 4.81 6.26 1.63
N GLY A 63 3.69 6.67 2.20
CA GLY A 63 3.50 6.70 3.65
C GLY A 63 3.59 5.31 4.26
N CYS A 64 2.96 4.33 3.65
CA CYS A 64 3.03 2.94 4.09
C CYS A 64 4.46 2.39 4.01
N LEU A 65 5.13 2.62 2.88
CA LEU A 65 6.52 2.18 2.69
C LEU A 65 7.45 2.80 3.74
N SER A 66 7.26 4.08 4.02
CA SER A 66 8.04 4.79 5.03
C SER A 66 7.88 4.15 6.40
N GLN A 67 6.65 3.85 6.80
CA GLN A 67 6.39 3.18 8.08
C GLN A 67 6.96 1.77 8.13
N MET A 68 6.79 1.00 7.05
CA MET A 68 7.32 -0.36 6.97
C MET A 68 8.85 -0.39 7.11
N ARG A 69 9.54 0.55 6.47
CA ARG A 69 10.99 0.67 6.54
C ARG A 69 11.45 1.08 7.94
N ARG A 70 10.71 1.97 8.60
CA ARG A 70 11.01 2.36 9.99
C ARG A 70 10.84 1.19 10.94
N ALA A 71 9.80 0.39 10.78
CA ALA A 71 9.57 -0.80 11.59
C ALA A 71 10.72 -1.81 11.44
N ARG A 72 11.22 -2.00 10.22
CA ARG A 72 12.36 -2.90 9.96
C ARG A 72 13.67 -2.40 10.57
N ARG A 73 13.80 -1.09 10.78
CA ARG A 73 14.98 -0.50 11.45
C ARG A 73 14.87 -0.53 12.98
N GLY A 74 13.88 -1.23 13.51
CA GLY A 74 13.69 -1.38 14.94
C GLY A 74 13.08 -0.16 15.63
N VAL A 75 12.52 0.79 14.88
CA VAL A 75 11.77 1.90 15.48
C VAL A 75 10.44 1.33 15.98
N PRO A 76 10.14 1.45 17.30
CA PRO A 76 8.92 0.88 17.84
C PRO A 76 7.71 1.55 17.20
N ALA A 77 6.92 0.80 16.46
CA ALA A 77 5.57 1.17 16.12
C ALA A 77 4.66 0.36 17.06
N PRO A 78 3.71 0.99 17.77
CA PRO A 78 2.77 0.22 18.57
C PRO A 78 1.85 -0.54 17.63
N LEU A 79 2.23 -1.79 17.34
CA LEU A 79 1.42 -2.68 16.53
C LEU A 79 0.40 -3.34 17.46
N ARG A 80 -0.84 -2.87 17.38
CA ARG A 80 -1.96 -3.62 17.97
C ARG A 80 -2.45 -4.60 16.93
N ARG A 81 -2.26 -5.87 17.18
CA ARG A 81 -2.91 -6.92 16.41
C ARG A 81 -4.34 -7.05 16.90
N THR A 82 -5.29 -6.92 15.99
CA THR A 82 -6.69 -7.20 16.28
C THR A 82 -6.90 -8.71 16.23
N GLU A 83 -8.02 -9.19 16.80
CA GLU A 83 -8.36 -10.62 16.72
C GLU A 83 -8.47 -11.12 15.28
N ASP A 84 -8.85 -10.26 14.34
CA ASP A 84 -8.92 -10.58 12.93
C ASP A 84 -7.54 -10.90 12.33
N ASP A 85 -6.47 -10.37 12.93
CA ASP A 85 -5.09 -10.68 12.53
C ASP A 85 -4.68 -12.10 12.92
N LEU A 86 -5.46 -12.75 13.80
CA LEU A 86 -5.25 -14.13 14.19
C LEU A 86 -5.92 -15.12 13.24
N ALA A 87 -6.90 -14.67 12.45
CA ALA A 87 -7.45 -15.44 11.35
C ALA A 87 -6.45 -15.43 10.21
N THR A 88 -5.53 -16.37 10.26
CA THR A 88 -4.36 -16.41 9.41
C THR A 88 -4.73 -16.74 7.97
N ASP A 89 -4.72 -15.74 7.10
CA ASP A 89 -4.61 -16.02 5.68
C ASP A 89 -3.11 -16.23 5.38
N HIS A 90 -2.74 -17.48 5.08
CA HIS A 90 -1.36 -17.84 4.78
C HIS A 90 -0.77 -17.01 3.63
N THR A 91 -1.62 -16.59 2.69
CA THR A 91 -1.21 -15.74 1.58
C THR A 91 -0.73 -14.39 2.08
N LEU A 92 -1.50 -13.75 2.96
CA LEU A 92 -1.13 -12.45 3.52
C LEU A 92 0.13 -12.55 4.38
N ASP A 93 0.27 -13.63 5.16
CA ASP A 93 1.49 -13.85 5.94
C ASP A 93 2.71 -13.99 5.04
N ALA A 94 2.58 -14.71 3.92
CA ALA A 94 3.66 -14.85 2.95
C ALA A 94 4.02 -13.50 2.32
N VAL A 95 3.03 -12.68 1.97
CA VAL A 95 3.27 -11.33 1.45
C VAL A 95 4.05 -10.50 2.46
N ARG A 96 3.73 -10.59 3.74
CA ARG A 96 4.40 -9.81 4.79
C ARG A 96 5.88 -10.16 4.96
N ARG A 97 6.31 -11.33 4.52
CA ARG A 97 7.72 -11.72 4.57
C ARG A 97 8.54 -11.11 3.45
N LEU A 98 7.87 -10.58 2.43
CA LEU A 98 8.55 -9.88 1.34
C LEU A 98 9.12 -8.55 1.84
N SER A 99 10.12 -8.02 1.11
CA SER A 99 10.61 -6.67 1.38
C SER A 99 9.46 -5.67 1.22
N PRO A 100 9.53 -4.50 1.88
CA PRO A 100 8.48 -3.48 1.73
C PRO A 100 8.17 -3.14 0.28
N GLN A 101 9.19 -2.97 -0.55
CA GLN A 101 8.99 -2.64 -1.97
C GLN A 101 8.23 -3.75 -2.70
N ARG A 102 8.58 -5.01 -2.46
CA ARG A 102 7.90 -6.14 -3.12
C ARG A 102 6.48 -6.30 -2.61
N GLN A 103 6.24 -6.06 -1.32
CA GLN A 103 4.88 -6.04 -0.78
C GLN A 103 4.04 -5.00 -1.52
N ALA A 104 4.57 -3.79 -1.71
CA ALA A 104 3.87 -2.74 -2.42
C ALA A 104 3.55 -3.16 -3.85
N ILE A 105 4.52 -3.74 -4.57
CA ILE A 105 4.32 -4.18 -5.94
C ILE A 105 3.18 -5.21 -6.03
N VAL A 106 3.19 -6.20 -5.15
CA VAL A 106 2.15 -7.25 -5.13
C VAL A 106 0.78 -6.66 -4.81
N VAL A 107 0.68 -5.83 -3.77
CA VAL A 107 -0.59 -5.25 -3.35
C VAL A 107 -1.14 -4.33 -4.45
N LEU A 108 -0.30 -3.50 -5.05
CA LEU A 108 -0.74 -2.62 -6.13
C LEU A 108 -1.18 -3.40 -7.38
N ARG A 109 -0.50 -4.51 -7.68
CA ARG A 109 -0.85 -5.33 -8.84
C ARG A 109 -2.15 -6.09 -8.65
N TYR A 110 -2.35 -6.71 -7.51
CA TYR A 110 -3.46 -7.65 -7.31
C TYR A 110 -4.64 -7.07 -6.56
N TYR A 111 -4.43 -6.16 -5.63
CA TYR A 111 -5.53 -5.51 -4.92
C TYR A 111 -6.00 -4.25 -5.66
N ALA A 112 -5.08 -3.40 -6.04
CA ALA A 112 -5.40 -2.14 -6.72
C ALA A 112 -5.57 -2.31 -8.24
N ASP A 113 -5.30 -3.50 -8.77
CA ASP A 113 -5.45 -3.85 -10.17
C ASP A 113 -4.70 -2.91 -11.11
N MET A 114 -3.49 -2.54 -10.72
CA MET A 114 -2.65 -1.63 -11.49
C MET A 114 -1.76 -2.38 -12.47
N THR A 115 -1.51 -1.75 -13.61
CA THR A 115 -0.55 -2.26 -14.58
C THR A 115 0.87 -2.06 -14.04
N GLN A 116 1.83 -2.78 -14.60
CA GLN A 116 3.23 -2.63 -14.22
C GLN A 116 3.74 -1.21 -14.47
N ASP A 117 3.29 -0.57 -15.56
CA ASP A 117 3.65 0.82 -15.85
C ASP A 117 3.08 1.78 -14.80
N GLU A 118 1.83 1.58 -14.39
CA GLU A 118 1.21 2.38 -13.34
C GLU A 118 1.92 2.21 -11.99
N ILE A 119 2.31 0.98 -11.66
CA ILE A 119 3.07 0.69 -10.44
C ILE A 119 4.43 1.38 -10.48
N ALA A 120 5.13 1.27 -11.63
CA ALA A 120 6.42 1.92 -11.81
C ALA A 120 6.33 3.43 -11.60
N ASP A 121 5.30 4.04 -12.15
CA ASP A 121 5.05 5.48 -11.99
C ASP A 121 4.74 5.83 -10.53
N THR A 122 3.88 5.06 -9.88
CA THR A 122 3.48 5.29 -8.48
C THR A 122 4.67 5.16 -7.53
N LEU A 123 5.51 4.14 -7.72
CA LEU A 123 6.66 3.87 -6.86
C LEU A 123 7.92 4.59 -7.31
N ARG A 124 7.88 5.27 -8.45
CA ARG A 124 9.03 5.92 -9.07
C ARG A 124 10.20 4.97 -9.30
N LEU A 125 9.88 3.83 -9.88
CA LEU A 125 10.84 2.79 -10.23
C LEU A 125 10.85 2.58 -11.74
N PRO A 126 11.98 2.13 -12.31
CA PRO A 126 11.97 1.65 -13.68
C PRO A 126 11.00 0.47 -13.83
N VAL A 127 10.31 0.38 -14.95
CA VAL A 127 9.34 -0.71 -15.18
C VAL A 127 10.01 -2.08 -15.11
N GLY A 128 11.27 -2.19 -15.53
CA GLY A 128 12.05 -3.43 -15.43
C GLY A 128 12.23 -3.88 -13.98
N THR A 129 12.39 -2.93 -13.06
CA THR A 129 12.49 -3.22 -11.62
C THR A 129 11.17 -3.75 -11.09
N VAL A 130 10.04 -3.18 -11.54
CA VAL A 130 8.70 -3.67 -11.16
C VAL A 130 8.50 -5.09 -11.69
N LYS A 131 8.84 -5.34 -12.96
CA LYS A 131 8.72 -6.68 -13.56
C LYS A 131 9.53 -7.72 -12.81
N SER A 132 10.80 -7.44 -12.55
CA SER A 132 11.66 -8.39 -11.82
C SER A 132 11.24 -8.55 -10.37
N GLY A 133 10.83 -7.46 -9.72
CA GLY A 133 10.32 -7.50 -8.35
C GLY A 133 9.05 -8.34 -8.24
N LEU A 134 8.13 -8.18 -9.18
CA LEU A 134 6.90 -8.98 -9.22
C LEU A 134 7.21 -10.46 -9.46
N HIS A 135 8.09 -10.75 -10.42
CA HIS A 135 8.51 -12.12 -10.72
C HIS A 135 9.10 -12.82 -9.50
N ARG A 136 10.03 -12.16 -8.81
CA ARG A 136 10.66 -12.70 -7.60
C ARG A 136 9.66 -12.84 -6.46
N ALA A 137 8.79 -11.86 -6.28
CA ALA A 137 7.76 -11.91 -5.24
C ALA A 137 6.84 -13.09 -5.45
N LEU A 138 6.37 -13.31 -6.68
CA LEU A 138 5.50 -14.45 -6.99
C LEU A 138 6.20 -15.78 -6.76
N ALA A 139 7.49 -15.90 -7.10
CA ALA A 139 8.26 -17.09 -6.84
C ALA A 139 8.38 -17.37 -5.34
N ASP A 140 8.69 -16.34 -4.55
CA ASP A 140 8.80 -16.45 -3.10
C ASP A 140 7.45 -16.83 -2.47
N LEU A 141 6.36 -16.23 -2.95
CA LEU A 141 5.01 -16.54 -2.46
C LEU A 141 4.62 -17.97 -2.79
N LYS A 142 4.91 -18.42 -3.99
CA LYS A 142 4.61 -19.81 -4.41
C LYS A 142 5.35 -20.81 -3.54
N GLU A 143 6.61 -20.56 -3.23
CA GLU A 143 7.42 -21.40 -2.37
C GLU A 143 6.88 -21.40 -0.93
N ALA A 144 6.58 -20.22 -0.39
CA ALA A 144 6.04 -20.08 0.97
C ALA A 144 4.69 -20.77 1.12
N LEU A 145 3.81 -20.66 0.13
CA LEU A 145 2.50 -21.31 0.16
C LEU A 145 2.60 -22.82 0.01
N ARG A 146 3.57 -23.30 -0.75
CA ARG A 146 3.82 -24.74 -0.86
C ARG A 146 4.26 -25.33 0.49
N ASP A 147 5.16 -24.64 1.18
CA ASP A 147 5.66 -25.07 2.49
C ASP A 147 4.58 -24.96 3.57
N GLY A 148 3.68 -24.00 3.45
CA GLY A 148 2.61 -23.75 4.42
C GLY A 148 1.41 -24.68 4.31
N VAL A 149 1.30 -25.47 3.24
CA VAL A 149 0.18 -26.38 2.99
C VAL A 149 0.49 -27.79 3.48
N ALA A 150 1.69 -28.03 3.92
CA ALA A 150 2.10 -29.33 4.44
C ALA A 150 1.51 -29.63 5.81
#